data_ccc873fc3ed85505c8843260e5691c68
#
_entry.id   ccc873fc3ed85505c8843260e5691c68
#
_cell.length_a   1.000
_cell.length_b   1.000
_cell.length_c   1.000
_cell.angle_alpha   90.00
_cell.angle_beta   90.00
_cell.angle_gamma   90.00
#
_symmetry.space_group_name_H-M   'P 1'
#
loop_
_entity.id
_entity.type
_entity.pdbx_description
1 polymer ?
#
loop_
_entity_poly.entity_id
_entity_poly.type
_entity_poly.pdbx_seq_one_letter_code
_entity_poly.pdbx_strand_id
1 'polypeptide(L)'
;MISAARNFRRLRLDRVSRDFGLLNALRDVTLEVGRGEFIALLGPSGCGKTTALNCLAGLLTLTSGAIWLDDERIDRLRPEQRGFGMVFQNYALFPHMSVRKNIAFGLRMRGRPGGEIAQKVEEALALVRLGAQGDKLPGQLSGGQQQRVAIARAIVIEPPLVLMDEPLSNLDAKLRLEMRAEIRRIHGAVGSATIYVTHDQDEALSLADRIVVMRDGVVRQVGTPDELYGRPAHPDVAEFMGYRNQLRARVTSVAGGRAAAAFGGAVLEGMSVGRVAAGEATIAIRPDDLTPREGGPISATVTAAEFRGRDFYGTAVTGDKTELFFRCDRRVAPGETLKLGADAGRVLIYAGPQA
;
A
#
# COMPACT_ATOMS: atom_id res chain seq x y z
N MET A 1 5.26 -33.13 8.45
CA MET A 1 5.88 -32.25 9.48
C MET A 1 6.80 -31.30 8.73
N ILE A 2 6.38 -30.04 8.58
CA ILE A 2 7.23 -29.00 7.95
C ILE A 2 8.26 -28.59 8.99
N SER A 3 9.51 -28.97 8.72
CA SER A 3 10.70 -28.65 9.52
C SER A 3 10.91 -27.14 9.64
N ALA A 4 11.56 -26.73 10.74
CA ALA A 4 11.97 -25.39 11.11
C ALA A 4 12.34 -24.50 9.93
N ALA A 5 11.93 -23.20 10.03
CA ALA A 5 12.35 -22.07 9.21
C ALA A 5 12.75 -22.45 7.76
N ARG A 6 11.77 -22.73 6.91
CA ARG A 6 12.04 -22.84 5.47
C ARG A 6 12.45 -21.47 4.96
N ASN A 7 13.75 -21.27 4.82
CA ASN A 7 14.31 -20.18 4.03
C ASN A 7 13.95 -20.44 2.56
N PHE A 8 12.80 -19.95 2.10
CA PHE A 8 12.48 -19.99 0.68
C PHE A 8 13.30 -18.96 -0.10
N ARG A 9 13.52 -19.20 -1.38
CA ARG A 9 14.11 -18.23 -2.31
C ARG A 9 13.05 -17.36 -2.93
N ARG A 10 11.89 -17.94 -3.27
CA ARG A 10 10.81 -17.29 -4.01
C ARG A 10 9.44 -17.83 -3.64
N LEU A 11 8.51 -16.93 -3.30
CA LEU A 11 7.08 -17.21 -3.28
C LEU A 11 6.47 -16.68 -4.58
N ARG A 12 5.68 -17.48 -5.28
CA ARG A 12 5.03 -17.08 -6.54
C ARG A 12 3.54 -17.35 -6.49
N LEU A 13 2.76 -16.31 -6.76
CA LEU A 13 1.37 -16.43 -7.18
C LEU A 13 1.36 -16.53 -8.70
N ASP A 14 0.73 -17.56 -9.25
CA ASP A 14 0.67 -17.82 -10.68
C ASP A 14 -0.79 -17.78 -11.13
N ARG A 15 -1.20 -16.66 -11.74
CA ARG A 15 -2.55 -16.40 -12.24
C ARG A 15 -3.63 -16.75 -11.23
N VAL A 16 -3.46 -16.29 -10.00
CA VAL A 16 -4.38 -16.56 -8.90
C VAL A 16 -5.69 -15.80 -9.12
N SER A 17 -6.79 -16.55 -9.15
CA SER A 17 -8.15 -15.99 -9.23
C SER A 17 -9.02 -16.50 -8.08
N ARG A 18 -9.93 -15.63 -7.60
CA ARG A 18 -10.92 -15.96 -6.58
C ARG A 18 -12.26 -15.29 -6.87
N ASP A 19 -13.28 -16.12 -7.01
CA ASP A 19 -14.65 -15.69 -7.27
C ASP A 19 -15.56 -15.98 -6.07
N PHE A 20 -16.50 -15.09 -5.81
CA PHE A 20 -17.59 -15.25 -4.87
C PHE A 20 -18.91 -15.11 -5.63
N GLY A 21 -19.41 -16.22 -6.15
CA GLY A 21 -20.54 -16.22 -7.07
C GLY A 21 -20.22 -15.41 -8.34
N LEU A 22 -20.92 -14.30 -8.58
CA LEU A 22 -20.70 -13.43 -9.75
C LEU A 22 -19.60 -12.38 -9.53
N LEU A 23 -19.09 -12.25 -8.29
CA LEU A 23 -18.05 -11.29 -7.97
C LEU A 23 -16.66 -11.91 -8.14
N ASN A 24 -15.91 -11.44 -9.12
CA ASN A 24 -14.51 -11.81 -9.34
C ASN A 24 -13.62 -10.94 -8.45
N ALA A 25 -13.31 -11.40 -7.24
CA ALA A 25 -12.53 -10.65 -6.27
C ALA A 25 -11.03 -10.61 -6.62
N LEU A 26 -10.51 -11.64 -7.29
CA LEU A 26 -9.16 -11.68 -7.86
C LEU A 26 -9.23 -12.23 -9.28
N ARG A 27 -8.48 -11.63 -10.20
CA ARG A 27 -8.40 -12.02 -11.62
C ARG A 27 -6.95 -12.12 -12.07
N ASP A 28 -6.48 -13.35 -12.30
CA ASP A 28 -5.15 -13.68 -12.83
C ASP A 28 -3.99 -12.95 -12.13
N VAL A 29 -4.08 -12.80 -10.80
CA VAL A 29 -3.05 -12.13 -10.00
C VAL A 29 -1.76 -12.92 -10.07
N THR A 30 -0.72 -12.31 -10.63
CA THR A 30 0.63 -12.86 -10.71
C THR A 30 1.58 -11.95 -9.96
N LEU A 31 2.33 -12.54 -8.99
CA LEU A 31 3.25 -11.82 -8.14
C LEU A 31 4.38 -12.75 -7.70
N GLU A 32 5.59 -12.24 -7.66
CA GLU A 32 6.73 -12.89 -7.06
C GLU A 32 7.24 -12.09 -5.86
N VAL A 33 7.56 -12.80 -4.77
CA VAL A 33 8.08 -12.27 -3.52
C VAL A 33 9.40 -12.96 -3.21
N GLY A 34 10.45 -12.18 -3.04
CA GLY A 34 11.77 -12.66 -2.66
C GLY A 34 11.90 -12.92 -1.16
N ARG A 35 12.93 -13.66 -0.78
CA ARG A 35 13.28 -13.88 0.62
C ARG A 35 13.59 -12.55 1.30
N GLY A 36 13.03 -12.33 2.51
CA GLY A 36 13.28 -11.13 3.31
C GLY A 36 12.75 -9.83 2.69
N GLU A 37 11.99 -9.90 1.60
CA GLU A 37 11.41 -8.75 0.93
C GLU A 37 10.16 -8.24 1.66
N PHE A 38 10.03 -6.92 1.77
CA PHE A 38 8.82 -6.29 2.27
C PHE A 38 7.97 -5.78 1.10
N ILE A 39 6.85 -6.44 0.85
CA ILE A 39 5.90 -6.04 -0.20
C ILE A 39 4.65 -5.44 0.41
N ALA A 40 4.24 -4.26 -0.06
CA ALA A 40 2.94 -3.68 0.26
C ALA A 40 1.93 -3.95 -0.88
N LEU A 41 0.77 -4.51 -0.54
CA LEU A 41 -0.40 -4.54 -1.41
C LEU A 41 -1.22 -3.28 -1.17
N LEU A 42 -1.29 -2.41 -2.15
CA LEU A 42 -1.87 -1.08 -2.07
C LEU A 42 -3.03 -0.94 -3.06
N GLY A 43 -4.07 -0.22 -2.70
CA GLY A 43 -5.22 0.02 -3.57
C GLY A 43 -6.47 0.42 -2.81
N PRO A 44 -7.55 0.83 -3.49
CA PRO A 44 -8.80 1.23 -2.87
C PRO A 44 -9.46 0.08 -2.10
N SER A 45 -10.41 0.43 -1.23
CA SER A 45 -11.22 -0.58 -0.53
C SER A 45 -11.96 -1.46 -1.53
N GLY A 46 -12.03 -2.76 -1.25
CA GLY A 46 -12.72 -3.72 -2.11
C GLY A 46 -11.96 -4.19 -3.36
N CYS A 47 -10.72 -3.72 -3.61
CA CYS A 47 -9.96 -4.14 -4.80
C CYS A 47 -9.31 -5.54 -4.72
N GLY A 48 -9.53 -6.31 -3.64
CA GLY A 48 -9.07 -7.70 -3.54
C GLY A 48 -7.83 -7.93 -2.66
N LYS A 49 -7.22 -6.94 -2.01
CA LYS A 49 -5.99 -7.07 -1.19
C LYS A 49 -6.13 -8.11 -0.08
N THR A 50 -7.12 -7.95 0.79
CA THR A 50 -7.42 -8.90 1.89
C THR A 50 -7.79 -10.28 1.34
N THR A 51 -8.47 -10.36 0.19
CA THR A 51 -8.76 -11.63 -0.48
C THR A 51 -7.46 -12.33 -0.91
N ALA A 52 -6.53 -11.61 -1.53
CA ALA A 52 -5.22 -12.15 -1.93
C ALA A 52 -4.43 -12.62 -0.70
N LEU A 53 -4.41 -11.83 0.38
CA LEU A 53 -3.76 -12.20 1.63
C LEU A 53 -4.37 -13.47 2.25
N ASN A 54 -5.70 -13.58 2.28
CA ASN A 54 -6.40 -14.75 2.81
C ASN A 54 -6.19 -16.01 1.94
N CYS A 55 -6.10 -15.86 0.63
CA CYS A 55 -5.70 -16.96 -0.27
C CYS A 55 -4.26 -17.44 0.03
N LEU A 56 -3.33 -16.51 0.25
CA LEU A 56 -1.96 -16.82 0.67
C LEU A 56 -1.92 -17.52 2.03
N ALA A 57 -2.68 -17.03 3.00
CA ALA A 57 -2.79 -17.63 4.33
C ALA A 57 -3.42 -19.05 4.32
N GLY A 58 -4.14 -19.40 3.25
CA GLY A 58 -4.92 -20.64 3.17
C GLY A 58 -6.28 -20.57 3.84
N LEU A 59 -6.72 -19.38 4.23
CA LEU A 59 -8.05 -19.14 4.79
C LEU A 59 -9.14 -19.10 3.73
N LEU A 60 -8.75 -18.86 2.46
CA LEU A 60 -9.61 -18.94 1.29
C LEU A 60 -8.97 -19.83 0.23
N THR A 61 -9.78 -20.70 -0.38
CA THR A 61 -9.38 -21.50 -1.53
C THR A 61 -9.32 -20.68 -2.80
N LEU A 62 -8.47 -21.03 -3.75
CA LEU A 62 -8.44 -20.41 -5.07
C LEU A 62 -9.61 -20.93 -5.93
N THR A 63 -10.10 -20.11 -6.85
CA THR A 63 -10.97 -20.56 -7.95
C THR A 63 -10.11 -21.14 -9.08
N SER A 64 -8.99 -20.47 -9.40
CA SER A 64 -8.01 -20.94 -10.38
C SER A 64 -6.61 -20.41 -10.06
N GLY A 65 -5.61 -20.90 -10.78
CA GLY A 65 -4.20 -20.57 -10.57
C GLY A 65 -3.51 -21.47 -9.53
N ALA A 66 -2.36 -21.02 -9.05
CA ALA A 66 -1.56 -21.78 -8.08
C ALA A 66 -0.68 -20.84 -7.24
N ILE A 67 -0.33 -21.29 -6.02
CA ILE A 67 0.66 -20.61 -5.16
C ILE A 67 1.81 -21.57 -4.94
N TRP A 68 3.03 -21.09 -5.19
CA TRP A 68 4.26 -21.87 -5.12
C TRP A 68 5.22 -21.26 -4.10
N LEU A 69 5.81 -22.08 -3.27
CA LEU A 69 6.94 -21.72 -2.41
C LEU A 69 8.15 -22.51 -2.92
N ASP A 70 9.06 -21.83 -3.61
CA ASP A 70 10.09 -22.44 -4.47
C ASP A 70 9.43 -23.39 -5.48
N ASP A 71 9.67 -24.68 -5.39
CA ASP A 71 9.13 -25.71 -6.29
C ASP A 71 7.92 -26.46 -5.68
N GLU A 72 7.50 -26.11 -4.46
CA GLU A 72 6.37 -26.74 -3.78
C GLU A 72 5.08 -25.95 -3.98
N ARG A 73 4.04 -26.59 -4.45
CA ARG A 73 2.70 -26.03 -4.57
C ARG A 73 2.00 -26.03 -3.22
N ILE A 74 1.69 -24.85 -2.66
CA ILE A 74 1.18 -24.68 -1.31
C ILE A 74 -0.29 -24.29 -1.20
N ASP A 75 -0.97 -23.94 -2.30
CA ASP A 75 -2.39 -23.53 -2.26
C ASP A 75 -3.33 -24.67 -1.79
N ARG A 76 -2.89 -25.94 -1.90
CA ARG A 76 -3.62 -27.12 -1.43
C ARG A 76 -3.38 -27.43 0.06
N LEU A 77 -2.38 -26.80 0.68
CA LEU A 77 -2.06 -26.99 2.08
C LEU A 77 -3.02 -26.18 2.97
N ARG A 78 -3.36 -26.77 4.12
CA ARG A 78 -4.12 -26.06 5.16
C ARG A 78 -3.29 -24.93 5.78
N PRO A 79 -3.91 -23.89 6.38
CA PRO A 79 -3.20 -22.73 6.94
C PRO A 79 -2.03 -23.11 7.87
N GLU A 80 -2.26 -24.02 8.80
CA GLU A 80 -1.25 -24.48 9.76
C GLU A 80 -0.06 -25.20 9.11
N GLN A 81 -0.25 -25.77 7.92
CA GLN A 81 0.79 -26.47 7.17
C GLN A 81 1.67 -25.51 6.37
N ARG A 82 1.17 -24.31 6.03
CA ARG A 82 1.96 -23.28 5.31
C ARG A 82 3.01 -22.64 6.21
N GLY A 83 2.79 -22.63 7.51
CA GLY A 83 3.75 -22.14 8.49
C GLY A 83 3.94 -20.62 8.52
N PHE A 84 3.05 -19.85 7.89
CA PHE A 84 3.10 -18.39 7.84
C PHE A 84 2.66 -17.77 9.16
N GLY A 85 3.19 -16.58 9.48
CA GLY A 85 2.68 -15.73 10.55
C GLY A 85 1.61 -14.80 10.02
N MET A 86 0.57 -14.51 10.81
CA MET A 86 -0.49 -13.59 10.39
C MET A 86 -0.85 -12.58 11.48
N VAL A 87 -0.94 -11.32 11.09
CA VAL A 87 -1.44 -10.20 11.89
C VAL A 87 -2.74 -9.72 11.26
N PHE A 88 -3.84 -9.82 12.00
CA PHE A 88 -5.17 -9.41 11.55
C PHE A 88 -5.43 -7.94 11.87
N GLN A 89 -6.33 -7.31 11.14
CA GLN A 89 -6.72 -5.91 11.30
C GLN A 89 -7.20 -5.56 12.73
N ASN A 90 -7.91 -6.49 13.38
CA ASN A 90 -8.40 -6.35 14.76
C ASN A 90 -7.48 -7.02 15.80
N TYR A 91 -6.20 -7.27 15.42
CA TYR A 91 -5.18 -7.96 16.21
C TYR A 91 -5.53 -9.42 16.57
N ALA A 92 -6.79 -9.80 16.68
CA ALA A 92 -7.32 -11.13 17.00
C ALA A 92 -6.63 -11.78 18.20
N LEU A 93 -6.35 -11.00 19.26
CA LEU A 93 -5.76 -11.51 20.49
C LEU A 93 -6.81 -12.32 21.28
N PHE A 94 -6.35 -13.38 21.94
CA PHE A 94 -7.18 -14.15 22.85
C PHE A 94 -7.40 -13.35 24.15
N PRO A 95 -8.61 -12.81 24.42
CA PRO A 95 -8.83 -11.84 25.49
C PRO A 95 -8.67 -12.43 26.90
N HIS A 96 -8.84 -13.74 27.03
CA HIS A 96 -8.73 -14.50 28.28
C HIS A 96 -7.31 -15.02 28.55
N MET A 97 -6.36 -14.78 27.65
CA MET A 97 -4.97 -15.17 27.78
C MET A 97 -4.08 -13.97 28.04
N SER A 98 -3.09 -14.10 28.93
CA SER A 98 -2.07 -13.08 29.10
C SER A 98 -1.24 -12.88 27.84
N VAL A 99 -0.48 -11.78 27.75
CA VAL A 99 0.43 -11.48 26.65
C VAL A 99 1.38 -12.66 26.38
N ARG A 100 2.03 -13.19 27.41
CA ARG A 100 2.91 -14.37 27.30
C ARG A 100 2.18 -15.57 26.70
N LYS A 101 0.97 -15.85 27.17
CA LYS A 101 0.16 -16.98 26.68
C LYS A 101 -0.28 -16.77 25.24
N ASN A 102 -0.64 -15.53 24.84
CA ASN A 102 -0.93 -15.18 23.46
C ASN A 102 0.27 -15.45 22.54
N ILE A 103 1.45 -14.98 22.94
CA ILE A 103 2.68 -15.18 22.14
C ILE A 103 3.04 -16.67 22.07
N ALA A 104 2.97 -17.38 23.23
CA ALA A 104 3.31 -18.80 23.31
C ALA A 104 2.39 -19.71 22.51
N PHE A 105 1.18 -19.26 22.14
CA PHE A 105 0.11 -20.11 21.59
C PHE A 105 0.57 -20.91 20.37
N GLY A 106 1.15 -20.26 19.37
CA GLY A 106 1.60 -20.93 18.15
C GLY A 106 2.70 -21.98 18.38
N LEU A 107 3.62 -21.72 19.32
CA LEU A 107 4.66 -22.68 19.69
C LEU A 107 4.08 -23.91 20.42
N ARG A 108 3.09 -23.71 21.29
CA ARG A 108 2.37 -24.80 21.97
C ARG A 108 1.64 -25.70 20.98
N MET A 109 0.92 -25.10 20.00
CA MET A 109 0.22 -25.87 18.97
C MET A 109 1.17 -26.69 18.11
N ARG A 110 2.44 -26.27 17.98
CA ARG A 110 3.52 -27.00 17.29
C ARG A 110 4.22 -28.04 18.19
N GLY A 111 3.79 -28.23 19.44
CA GLY A 111 4.34 -29.19 20.37
C GLY A 111 5.77 -28.92 20.83
N ARG A 112 6.19 -27.63 20.85
CA ARG A 112 7.54 -27.28 21.29
C ARG A 112 7.73 -27.51 22.78
N PRO A 113 8.96 -27.87 23.23
CA PRO A 113 9.25 -28.03 24.66
C PRO A 113 9.02 -26.74 25.47
N GLY A 114 8.57 -26.89 26.74
CA GLY A 114 8.25 -25.74 27.58
C GLY A 114 9.41 -24.76 27.81
N GLY A 115 10.64 -25.26 27.94
CA GLY A 115 11.83 -24.42 28.09
C GLY A 115 12.12 -23.59 26.82
N GLU A 116 11.99 -24.18 25.63
CA GLU A 116 12.13 -23.48 24.34
C GLU A 116 11.04 -22.41 24.19
N ILE A 117 9.79 -22.73 24.57
CA ILE A 117 8.68 -21.79 24.53
C ILE A 117 8.97 -20.58 25.42
N ALA A 118 9.41 -20.81 26.66
CA ALA A 118 9.71 -19.73 27.60
C ALA A 118 10.79 -18.80 27.06
N GLN A 119 11.89 -19.34 26.54
CA GLN A 119 12.98 -18.56 25.96
C GLN A 119 12.49 -17.73 24.75
N LYS A 120 11.83 -18.34 23.76
CA LYS A 120 11.36 -17.65 22.55
C LYS A 120 10.32 -16.58 22.86
N VAL A 121 9.48 -16.78 23.87
CA VAL A 121 8.51 -15.77 24.32
C VAL A 121 9.22 -14.56 24.92
N GLU A 122 10.25 -14.75 25.77
CA GLU A 122 11.03 -13.63 26.30
C GLU A 122 11.77 -12.86 25.19
N GLU A 123 12.39 -13.56 24.26
CA GLU A 123 13.03 -12.96 23.09
C GLU A 123 12.05 -12.13 22.25
N ALA A 124 10.84 -12.67 21.99
CA ALA A 124 9.80 -11.96 21.27
C ALA A 124 9.28 -10.73 22.05
N LEU A 125 9.08 -10.84 23.37
CA LEU A 125 8.69 -9.73 24.23
C LEU A 125 9.74 -8.62 24.24
N ALA A 126 11.03 -8.98 24.31
CA ALA A 126 12.13 -8.02 24.24
C ALA A 126 12.17 -7.33 22.87
N LEU A 127 12.00 -8.09 21.76
CA LEU A 127 12.01 -7.56 20.40
C LEU A 127 10.90 -6.50 20.18
N VAL A 128 9.70 -6.72 20.73
CA VAL A 128 8.57 -5.77 20.62
C VAL A 128 8.50 -4.78 21.80
N ARG A 129 9.49 -4.75 22.69
CA ARG A 129 9.60 -3.86 23.85
C ARG A 129 8.40 -3.94 24.80
N LEU A 130 7.94 -5.16 25.11
CA LEU A 130 6.82 -5.44 26.00
C LEU A 130 7.18 -6.36 27.19
N GLY A 131 8.47 -6.45 27.58
CA GLY A 131 8.91 -7.34 28.65
C GLY A 131 8.15 -7.19 29.98
N ALA A 132 7.88 -5.94 30.40
CA ALA A 132 7.13 -5.66 31.63
C ALA A 132 5.61 -5.93 31.53
N GLN A 133 5.05 -6.22 30.37
CA GLN A 133 3.61 -6.40 30.13
C GLN A 133 3.22 -7.88 29.94
N GLY A 134 4.16 -8.80 30.08
CA GLY A 134 3.97 -10.22 29.77
C GLY A 134 2.77 -10.89 30.47
N ASP A 135 2.44 -10.49 31.69
CA ASP A 135 1.38 -11.10 32.50
C ASP A 135 0.03 -10.39 32.37
N LYS A 136 -0.03 -9.23 31.69
CA LYS A 136 -1.28 -8.49 31.47
C LYS A 136 -2.19 -9.20 30.47
N LEU A 137 -3.49 -8.95 30.60
CA LEU A 137 -4.49 -9.32 29.61
C LEU A 137 -4.56 -8.26 28.48
N PRO A 138 -4.99 -8.63 27.24
CA PRO A 138 -5.12 -7.68 26.13
C PRO A 138 -5.92 -6.42 26.48
N GLY A 139 -7.03 -6.53 27.20
CA GLY A 139 -7.85 -5.38 27.62
C GLY A 139 -7.17 -4.37 28.56
N GLN A 140 -6.00 -4.71 29.09
CA GLN A 140 -5.19 -3.83 29.94
C GLN A 140 -4.09 -3.09 29.16
N LEU A 141 -4.06 -3.26 27.83
CA LEU A 141 -3.05 -2.71 26.92
C LEU A 141 -3.63 -1.61 26.04
N SER A 142 -2.82 -0.62 25.69
CA SER A 142 -3.16 0.32 24.62
C SER A 142 -3.22 -0.37 23.24
N GLY A 143 -3.89 0.24 22.24
CA GLY A 143 -3.99 -0.31 20.90
C GLY A 143 -2.63 -0.63 20.26
N GLY A 144 -1.65 0.26 20.40
CA GLY A 144 -0.28 0.01 19.91
C GLY A 144 0.44 -1.12 20.65
N GLN A 145 0.16 -1.30 21.96
CA GLN A 145 0.69 -2.45 22.71
C GLN A 145 0.02 -3.76 22.26
N GLN A 146 -1.30 -3.76 22.03
CA GLN A 146 -2.02 -4.94 21.51
C GLN A 146 -1.47 -5.33 20.12
N GLN A 147 -1.21 -4.36 19.26
CA GLN A 147 -0.61 -4.59 17.95
C GLN A 147 0.78 -5.22 18.07
N ARG A 148 1.64 -4.71 18.95
CA ARG A 148 2.97 -5.29 19.20
C ARG A 148 2.86 -6.74 19.69
N VAL A 149 1.86 -7.07 20.53
CA VAL A 149 1.58 -8.46 20.93
C VAL A 149 1.17 -9.32 19.73
N ALA A 150 0.32 -8.81 18.83
CA ALA A 150 -0.09 -9.53 17.62
C ALA A 150 1.09 -9.80 16.68
N ILE A 151 1.98 -8.82 16.51
CA ILE A 151 3.23 -8.99 15.76
C ILE A 151 4.13 -10.04 16.44
N ALA A 152 4.36 -9.93 17.76
CA ALA A 152 5.18 -10.89 18.50
C ALA A 152 4.64 -12.33 18.36
N ARG A 153 3.31 -12.51 18.45
CA ARG A 153 2.64 -13.81 18.23
C ARG A 153 2.86 -14.36 16.84
N ALA A 154 2.85 -13.49 15.82
CA ALA A 154 3.05 -13.89 14.44
C ALA A 154 4.51 -14.31 14.15
N ILE A 155 5.50 -13.63 14.76
CA ILE A 155 6.92 -13.86 14.46
C ILE A 155 7.61 -14.89 15.37
N VAL A 156 7.07 -15.17 16.57
CA VAL A 156 7.69 -16.09 17.54
C VAL A 156 7.89 -17.51 17.01
N ILE A 157 7.07 -17.90 16.05
CA ILE A 157 7.14 -19.20 15.38
C ILE A 157 8.20 -19.24 14.27
N GLU A 158 8.96 -18.15 14.10
CA GLU A 158 9.98 -17.96 13.05
C GLU A 158 9.45 -18.32 11.65
N PRO A 159 8.38 -17.63 11.20
CA PRO A 159 7.77 -17.96 9.93
C PRO A 159 8.65 -17.53 8.77
N PRO A 160 8.63 -18.22 7.62
CA PRO A 160 9.29 -17.77 6.40
C PRO A 160 8.64 -16.49 5.83
N LEU A 161 7.34 -16.30 6.06
CA LEU A 161 6.51 -15.20 5.59
C LEU A 161 5.58 -14.69 6.69
N VAL A 162 5.54 -13.37 6.85
CA VAL A 162 4.57 -12.67 7.71
C VAL A 162 3.54 -11.97 6.84
N LEU A 163 2.27 -12.22 7.09
CA LEU A 163 1.12 -11.59 6.44
C LEU A 163 0.51 -10.58 7.40
N MET A 164 0.30 -9.33 6.96
CA MET A 164 -0.28 -8.26 7.78
C MET A 164 -1.47 -7.63 7.05
N ASP A 165 -2.67 -7.74 7.63
CA ASP A 165 -3.91 -7.18 7.05
C ASP A 165 -4.26 -5.87 7.76
N GLU A 166 -4.00 -4.73 7.12
CA GLU A 166 -4.26 -3.37 7.61
C GLU A 166 -3.92 -3.16 9.10
N PRO A 167 -2.70 -3.52 9.55
CA PRO A 167 -2.41 -3.62 10.97
C PRO A 167 -2.41 -2.26 11.70
N LEU A 168 -2.35 -1.13 10.99
CA LEU A 168 -2.29 0.21 11.57
C LEU A 168 -3.62 0.99 11.48
N SER A 169 -4.67 0.41 10.87
CA SER A 169 -5.93 1.10 10.60
C SER A 169 -6.65 1.61 11.87
N ASN A 170 -6.49 0.92 13.00
CA ASN A 170 -7.16 1.24 14.26
C ASN A 170 -6.35 2.17 15.20
N LEU A 171 -5.24 2.76 14.70
CA LEU A 171 -4.37 3.63 15.48
C LEU A 171 -4.53 5.10 15.09
N ASP A 172 -4.34 6.00 16.07
CA ASP A 172 -4.24 7.43 15.82
C ASP A 172 -2.97 7.78 14.99
N ALA A 173 -2.93 8.98 14.41
CA ALA A 173 -1.87 9.38 13.48
C ALA A 173 -0.47 9.35 14.10
N LYS A 174 -0.32 9.76 15.39
CA LYS A 174 0.98 9.76 16.07
C LYS A 174 1.47 8.34 16.30
N LEU A 175 0.62 7.50 16.84
CA LEU A 175 0.94 6.10 17.13
C LEU A 175 1.19 5.30 15.84
N ARG A 176 0.48 5.61 14.76
CA ARG A 176 0.70 5.02 13.43
C ARG A 176 2.11 5.30 12.93
N LEU A 177 2.60 6.55 13.06
CA LEU A 177 3.95 6.91 12.66
C LEU A 177 5.01 6.14 13.47
N GLU A 178 4.84 6.06 14.79
CA GLU A 178 5.75 5.30 15.66
C GLU A 178 5.76 3.81 15.31
N MET A 179 4.58 3.24 15.02
CA MET A 179 4.44 1.83 14.68
C MET A 179 4.98 1.48 13.28
N ARG A 180 4.95 2.39 12.31
CA ARG A 180 5.65 2.19 11.02
C ARG A 180 7.15 1.94 11.24
N ALA A 181 7.81 2.82 11.98
CA ALA A 181 9.23 2.65 12.29
C ALA A 181 9.51 1.34 13.03
N GLU A 182 8.63 0.95 13.96
CA GLU A 182 8.77 -0.28 14.72
C GLU A 182 8.58 -1.53 13.86
N ILE A 183 7.60 -1.56 12.96
CA ILE A 183 7.38 -2.66 12.01
C ILE A 183 8.61 -2.84 11.11
N ARG A 184 9.16 -1.75 10.55
CA ARG A 184 10.37 -1.84 9.71
C ARG A 184 11.57 -2.36 10.49
N ARG A 185 11.75 -1.91 11.76
CA ARG A 185 12.79 -2.40 12.65
C ARG A 185 12.65 -3.90 12.93
N ILE A 186 11.43 -4.35 13.27
CA ILE A 186 11.14 -5.77 13.55
C ILE A 186 11.39 -6.62 12.31
N HIS A 187 10.89 -6.18 11.14
CA HIS A 187 11.12 -6.88 9.87
C HIS A 187 12.62 -7.09 9.60
N GLY A 188 13.45 -6.02 9.73
CA GLY A 188 14.90 -6.11 9.56
C GLY A 188 15.58 -7.06 10.56
N ALA A 189 15.07 -7.15 11.81
CA ALA A 189 15.63 -8.03 12.83
C ALA A 189 15.24 -9.52 12.60
N VAL A 190 14.04 -9.78 12.10
CA VAL A 190 13.52 -11.14 11.89
C VAL A 190 14.00 -11.74 10.55
N GLY A 191 14.11 -10.92 9.51
CA GLY A 191 14.55 -11.34 8.17
C GLY A 191 13.55 -12.22 7.40
N SER A 192 12.32 -12.38 7.89
CA SER A 192 11.24 -13.03 7.16
C SER A 192 10.73 -12.13 6.05
N ALA A 193 10.26 -12.68 4.92
CA ALA A 193 9.51 -11.89 3.97
C ALA A 193 8.21 -11.37 4.62
N THR A 194 7.72 -10.22 4.14
CA THR A 194 6.48 -9.61 4.65
C THR A 194 5.58 -9.20 3.50
N ILE A 195 4.30 -9.57 3.58
CA ILE A 195 3.24 -9.02 2.72
C ILE A 195 2.32 -8.21 3.61
N TYR A 196 2.23 -6.93 3.31
CA TYR A 196 1.54 -5.91 4.09
C TYR A 196 0.39 -5.32 3.28
N VAL A 197 -0.83 -5.46 3.76
CA VAL A 197 -2.01 -4.86 3.12
C VAL A 197 -2.28 -3.49 3.75
N THR A 198 -2.46 -2.49 2.92
CA THR A 198 -2.87 -1.14 3.35
C THR A 198 -3.64 -0.42 2.25
N HIS A 199 -4.43 0.58 2.62
CA HIS A 199 -4.98 1.59 1.73
C HIS A 199 -4.28 2.96 1.90
N ASP A 200 -3.33 3.07 2.82
CA ASP A 200 -2.56 4.28 3.13
C ASP A 200 -1.27 4.29 2.30
N GLN A 201 -1.11 5.34 1.47
CA GLN A 201 0.06 5.51 0.60
C GLN A 201 1.34 5.72 1.40
N ASP A 202 1.27 6.52 2.48
CA ASP A 202 2.43 6.82 3.31
C ASP A 202 2.98 5.57 4.00
N GLU A 203 2.09 4.64 4.38
CA GLU A 203 2.51 3.34 4.91
C GLU A 203 3.27 2.53 3.86
N ALA A 204 2.68 2.39 2.67
CA ALA A 204 3.29 1.63 1.59
C ALA A 204 4.64 2.23 1.15
N LEU A 205 4.69 3.56 0.94
CA LEU A 205 5.90 4.27 0.52
C LEU A 205 7.03 4.21 1.56
N SER A 206 6.69 4.20 2.86
CA SER A 206 7.68 4.22 3.94
C SER A 206 8.18 2.83 4.36
N LEU A 207 7.40 1.79 4.16
CA LEU A 207 7.68 0.44 4.65
C LEU A 207 8.22 -0.51 3.57
N ALA A 208 7.72 -0.41 2.35
CA ALA A 208 7.90 -1.45 1.36
C ALA A 208 9.22 -1.32 0.57
N ASP A 209 9.82 -2.45 0.25
CA ASP A 209 10.88 -2.53 -0.76
C ASP A 209 10.25 -2.49 -2.17
N ARG A 210 9.06 -3.11 -2.34
CA ARG A 210 8.21 -3.01 -3.53
C ARG A 210 6.74 -2.89 -3.15
N ILE A 211 6.01 -2.14 -3.96
CA ILE A 211 4.57 -1.93 -3.82
C ILE A 211 3.86 -2.58 -5.01
N VAL A 212 2.78 -3.27 -4.73
CA VAL A 212 1.85 -3.86 -5.71
C VAL A 212 0.56 -3.05 -5.65
N VAL A 213 0.32 -2.25 -6.68
CA VAL A 213 -0.95 -1.51 -6.78
C VAL A 213 -2.01 -2.40 -7.41
N MET A 214 -3.11 -2.58 -6.68
CA MET A 214 -4.26 -3.39 -7.10
C MET A 214 -5.49 -2.51 -7.34
N ARG A 215 -6.24 -2.84 -8.39
CA ARG A 215 -7.56 -2.25 -8.68
C ARG A 215 -8.45 -3.29 -9.32
N ASP A 216 -9.69 -3.40 -8.88
CA ASP A 216 -10.73 -4.29 -9.44
C ASP A 216 -10.27 -5.76 -9.59
N GLY A 217 -9.56 -6.26 -8.59
CA GLY A 217 -9.08 -7.65 -8.54
C GLY A 217 -7.85 -7.95 -9.39
N VAL A 218 -7.23 -6.96 -10.05
CA VAL A 218 -6.03 -7.14 -10.86
C VAL A 218 -4.85 -6.33 -10.33
N VAL A 219 -3.63 -6.78 -10.61
CA VAL A 219 -2.40 -6.01 -10.39
C VAL A 219 -2.26 -5.00 -11.52
N ARG A 220 -2.20 -3.70 -11.17
CA ARG A 220 -2.05 -2.60 -12.14
C ARG A 220 -0.58 -2.24 -12.38
N GLN A 221 0.21 -2.25 -11.31
CA GLN A 221 1.64 -1.96 -11.39
C GLN A 221 2.36 -2.57 -10.18
N VAL A 222 3.58 -3.02 -10.39
CA VAL A 222 4.53 -3.43 -9.35
C VAL A 222 5.80 -2.63 -9.57
N GLY A 223 6.35 -2.05 -8.51
CA GLY A 223 7.59 -1.28 -8.58
C GLY A 223 8.08 -0.84 -7.21
N THR A 224 9.22 -0.18 -7.17
CA THR A 224 9.72 0.47 -5.97
C THR A 224 8.86 1.68 -5.58
N PRO A 225 8.90 2.16 -4.33
CA PRO A 225 8.23 3.38 -3.91
C PRO A 225 8.51 4.57 -4.84
N ASP A 226 9.77 4.80 -5.19
CA ASP A 226 10.19 5.92 -6.05
C ASP A 226 9.62 5.79 -7.48
N GLU A 227 9.60 4.59 -8.05
CA GLU A 227 9.03 4.34 -9.37
C GLU A 227 7.52 4.61 -9.40
N LEU A 228 6.78 4.08 -8.42
CA LEU A 228 5.32 4.26 -8.35
C LEU A 228 4.94 5.71 -8.06
N TYR A 229 5.68 6.36 -7.15
CA TYR A 229 5.44 7.75 -6.82
C TYR A 229 5.82 8.68 -7.97
N GLY A 230 6.99 8.52 -8.58
CA GLY A 230 7.50 9.43 -9.61
C GLY A 230 6.97 9.15 -11.02
N ARG A 231 6.70 7.87 -11.35
CA ARG A 231 6.36 7.43 -12.72
C ARG A 231 5.28 6.34 -12.73
N PRO A 232 4.08 6.63 -12.20
CA PRO A 232 2.97 5.68 -12.28
C PRO A 232 2.66 5.34 -13.75
N ALA A 233 2.54 4.04 -14.05
CA ALA A 233 2.41 3.55 -15.43
C ALA A 233 1.03 3.81 -16.06
N HIS A 234 0.01 4.02 -15.23
CA HIS A 234 -1.37 4.20 -15.66
C HIS A 234 -2.02 5.39 -14.93
N PRO A 235 -3.01 6.08 -15.55
CA PRO A 235 -3.72 7.19 -14.92
C PRO A 235 -4.37 6.82 -13.59
N ASP A 236 -4.95 5.62 -13.47
CA ASP A 236 -5.57 5.14 -12.24
C ASP A 236 -4.56 4.87 -11.11
N VAL A 237 -3.34 4.45 -11.45
CA VAL A 237 -2.24 4.36 -10.49
C VAL A 237 -1.78 5.76 -10.09
N ALA A 238 -1.68 6.69 -11.05
CA ALA A 238 -1.34 8.09 -10.78
C ALA A 238 -2.36 8.74 -9.85
N GLU A 239 -3.67 8.57 -10.12
CA GLU A 239 -4.74 9.05 -9.25
C GLU A 239 -4.54 8.54 -7.83
N PHE A 240 -4.31 7.25 -7.68
CA PHE A 240 -4.06 6.62 -6.40
C PHE A 240 -2.75 7.10 -5.74
N MET A 241 -1.73 7.49 -6.52
CA MET A 241 -0.47 8.10 -6.04
C MET A 241 -0.56 9.63 -5.84
N GLY A 242 -1.77 10.17 -5.70
CA GLY A 242 -2.01 11.56 -5.35
C GLY A 242 -2.07 12.55 -6.52
N TYR A 243 -2.01 12.08 -7.78
CA TYR A 243 -2.24 12.94 -8.95
C TYR A 243 -3.75 13.19 -9.12
N ARG A 244 -4.32 14.02 -8.25
CA ARG A 244 -5.78 14.29 -8.21
C ARG A 244 -6.28 15.08 -9.41
N ASN A 245 -5.45 15.91 -10.03
CA ASN A 245 -5.83 16.61 -11.25
C ASN A 245 -5.65 15.67 -12.44
N GLN A 246 -6.73 15.06 -12.91
CA GLN A 246 -6.81 14.22 -14.10
C GLN A 246 -7.54 15.00 -15.20
N LEU A 247 -6.79 15.63 -16.11
CA LEU A 247 -7.32 16.56 -17.09
C LEU A 247 -7.40 15.91 -18.46
N ARG A 248 -8.57 15.94 -19.09
CA ARG A 248 -8.72 15.51 -20.48
C ARG A 248 -8.07 16.55 -21.38
N ALA A 249 -7.14 16.15 -22.22
CA ALA A 249 -6.33 17.03 -23.05
C ALA A 249 -6.13 16.43 -24.43
N ARG A 250 -5.50 17.19 -25.31
CA ARG A 250 -5.09 16.73 -26.64
C ARG A 250 -3.61 16.96 -26.83
N VAL A 251 -2.86 15.91 -27.16
CA VAL A 251 -1.43 16.01 -27.45
C VAL A 251 -1.23 16.81 -28.73
N THR A 252 -0.39 17.83 -28.64
CA THR A 252 -0.01 18.72 -29.74
C THR A 252 1.38 18.38 -30.30
N SER A 253 2.31 17.93 -29.45
CA SER A 253 3.64 17.50 -29.85
C SER A 253 4.21 16.46 -28.91
N VAL A 254 5.11 15.60 -29.41
CA VAL A 254 5.87 14.61 -28.62
C VAL A 254 7.31 14.63 -29.11
N ALA A 255 8.26 14.84 -28.20
CA ALA A 255 9.69 14.81 -28.49
C ALA A 255 10.50 14.43 -27.25
N GLY A 256 11.51 13.55 -27.42
CA GLY A 256 12.51 13.27 -26.39
C GLY A 256 11.95 12.80 -25.02
N GLY A 257 10.87 11.99 -25.01
CA GLY A 257 10.24 11.52 -23.77
C GLY A 257 9.38 12.57 -23.07
N ARG A 258 9.11 13.72 -23.71
CA ARG A 258 8.19 14.76 -23.27
C ARG A 258 7.07 14.91 -24.29
N ALA A 259 5.95 15.43 -23.82
CA ALA A 259 4.82 15.79 -24.65
C ALA A 259 4.29 17.16 -24.26
N ALA A 260 3.68 17.86 -25.22
CA ALA A 260 2.85 19.02 -24.95
C ALA A 260 1.39 18.65 -25.22
N ALA A 261 0.49 19.06 -24.35
CA ALA A 261 -0.93 18.78 -24.50
C ALA A 261 -1.78 20.00 -24.20
N ALA A 262 -2.78 20.23 -25.05
CA ALA A 262 -3.72 21.34 -24.94
C ALA A 262 -4.88 20.96 -24.00
N PHE A 263 -5.15 21.84 -23.03
CA PHE A 263 -6.25 21.76 -22.07
C PHE A 263 -6.86 23.15 -21.84
N GLY A 264 -8.17 23.32 -22.06
CA GLY A 264 -8.90 24.55 -21.74
C GLY A 264 -8.32 25.83 -22.35
N GLY A 265 -7.71 25.76 -23.55
CA GLY A 265 -7.01 26.89 -24.20
C GLY A 265 -5.57 27.10 -23.73
N ALA A 266 -5.09 26.37 -22.73
CA ALA A 266 -3.71 26.34 -22.27
C ALA A 266 -2.93 25.18 -22.92
N VAL A 267 -1.60 25.30 -23.01
CA VAL A 267 -0.71 24.20 -23.38
C VAL A 267 0.18 23.89 -22.17
N LEU A 268 0.20 22.62 -21.78
CA LEU A 268 1.04 22.11 -20.71
C LEU A 268 2.08 21.16 -21.27
N GLU A 269 3.32 21.38 -20.87
CA GLU A 269 4.40 20.44 -21.15
C GLU A 269 4.57 19.45 -19.99
N GLY A 270 4.88 18.19 -20.30
CA GLY A 270 5.06 17.17 -19.29
C GLY A 270 5.86 15.98 -19.78
N MET A 271 6.09 15.04 -18.85
CA MET A 271 6.72 13.76 -19.14
C MET A 271 5.70 12.84 -19.83
N SER A 272 6.04 12.25 -20.97
CA SER A 272 5.20 11.24 -21.61
C SER A 272 5.34 9.91 -20.86
N VAL A 273 4.22 9.29 -20.49
CA VAL A 273 4.19 7.97 -19.84
C VAL A 273 3.68 6.93 -20.84
N GLY A 274 4.53 5.96 -21.14
CA GLY A 274 4.24 4.96 -22.16
C GLY A 274 4.34 5.54 -23.60
N ARG A 275 3.58 4.94 -24.51
CA ARG A 275 3.52 5.41 -25.92
C ARG A 275 2.44 6.48 -26.05
N VAL A 276 2.86 7.72 -26.02
CA VAL A 276 1.97 8.88 -26.27
C VAL A 276 2.13 9.30 -27.74
N ALA A 277 1.00 9.49 -28.41
CA ALA A 277 0.94 9.99 -29.80
C ALA A 277 -0.01 11.18 -29.88
N ALA A 278 -0.02 11.89 -31.00
CA ALA A 278 -0.99 12.95 -31.23
C ALA A 278 -2.43 12.41 -31.13
N GLY A 279 -3.29 13.09 -30.38
CA GLY A 279 -4.66 12.65 -30.12
C GLY A 279 -5.10 12.94 -28.70
N GLU A 280 -6.12 12.21 -28.23
CA GLU A 280 -6.61 12.36 -26.87
C GLU A 280 -5.57 11.92 -25.84
N ALA A 281 -5.54 12.63 -24.72
CA ALA A 281 -4.59 12.42 -23.63
C ALA A 281 -5.22 12.70 -22.27
N THR A 282 -4.60 12.16 -21.23
CA THR A 282 -4.84 12.55 -19.85
C THR A 282 -3.59 13.21 -19.29
N ILE A 283 -3.71 14.44 -18.80
CA ILE A 283 -2.68 15.12 -18.03
C ILE A 283 -2.95 14.82 -16.53
N ALA A 284 -1.92 14.37 -15.83
CA ALA A 284 -2.01 14.12 -14.40
C ALA A 284 -1.03 15.03 -13.63
N ILE A 285 -1.55 15.76 -12.62
CA ILE A 285 -0.78 16.70 -11.80
C ILE A 285 -1.22 16.55 -10.33
N ARG A 286 -0.26 16.55 -9.40
CA ARG A 286 -0.58 16.58 -7.97
C ARG A 286 -1.04 17.97 -7.54
N PRO A 287 -1.91 18.08 -6.53
CA PRO A 287 -2.25 19.38 -5.93
C PRO A 287 -1.03 20.16 -5.47
N ASP A 288 -0.03 19.48 -4.91
CA ASP A 288 1.21 20.06 -4.41
C ASP A 288 2.08 20.70 -5.53
N ASP A 289 1.99 20.14 -6.74
CA ASP A 289 2.76 20.57 -7.89
C ASP A 289 2.02 21.65 -8.73
N LEU A 290 0.70 21.80 -8.54
CA LEU A 290 -0.09 22.84 -9.21
C LEU A 290 -0.21 24.08 -8.30
N THR A 291 0.47 25.15 -8.67
CA THR A 291 0.58 26.33 -7.80
C THR A 291 0.28 27.63 -8.56
N PRO A 292 -0.16 28.71 -7.88
CA PRO A 292 -0.25 30.03 -8.48
C PRO A 292 1.12 30.49 -8.99
N ARG A 293 1.17 30.94 -10.26
CA ARG A 293 2.39 31.44 -10.91
C ARG A 293 2.06 32.61 -11.80
N GLU A 294 2.93 33.64 -11.79
CA GLU A 294 2.86 34.70 -12.78
C GLU A 294 3.03 34.12 -14.20
N GLY A 295 2.10 34.44 -15.09
CA GLY A 295 2.08 33.85 -16.43
C GLY A 295 1.66 32.37 -16.50
N GLY A 296 1.17 31.78 -15.41
CA GLY A 296 0.67 30.40 -15.39
C GLY A 296 -0.37 30.14 -16.49
N PRO A 297 -0.27 28.99 -17.20
CA PRO A 297 -1.09 28.76 -18.40
C PRO A 297 -2.57 28.53 -18.12
N ILE A 298 -2.93 28.06 -16.90
CA ILE A 298 -4.31 27.72 -16.56
C ILE A 298 -4.94 28.86 -15.76
N SER A 299 -6.03 29.43 -16.26
CA SER A 299 -6.85 30.41 -15.54
C SER A 299 -7.99 29.69 -14.84
N ALA A 300 -8.11 29.84 -13.51
CA ALA A 300 -9.17 29.20 -12.73
C ALA A 300 -9.65 30.11 -11.60
N THR A 301 -10.94 30.01 -11.26
CA THR A 301 -11.56 30.78 -10.17
C THR A 301 -11.65 29.89 -8.93
N VAL A 302 -11.12 30.38 -7.81
CA VAL A 302 -11.13 29.67 -6.52
C VAL A 302 -12.58 29.45 -6.04
N THR A 303 -12.89 28.23 -5.67
CA THR A 303 -14.18 27.84 -5.08
C THR A 303 -14.08 27.64 -3.58
N ALA A 304 -12.96 27.08 -3.10
CA ALA A 304 -12.70 26.88 -1.69
C ALA A 304 -11.18 26.86 -1.42
N ALA A 305 -10.77 27.18 -0.19
CA ALA A 305 -9.40 27.04 0.27
C ALA A 305 -9.38 26.69 1.76
N GLU A 306 -8.51 25.75 2.14
CA GLU A 306 -8.33 25.24 3.50
C GLU A 306 -6.87 25.42 3.92
N PHE A 307 -6.64 25.97 5.12
CA PHE A 307 -5.30 26.06 5.71
C PHE A 307 -4.89 24.74 6.35
N ARG A 308 -3.74 24.17 5.95
CA ARG A 308 -3.21 22.90 6.47
C ARG A 308 -1.90 23.07 7.25
N GLY A 309 -1.86 24.08 8.10
CA GLY A 309 -0.76 24.30 9.02
C GLY A 309 0.40 25.11 8.44
N ARG A 310 0.80 24.90 7.19
CA ARG A 310 1.86 25.63 6.49
C ARG A 310 1.35 26.32 5.23
N ASP A 311 0.68 25.56 4.40
CA ASP A 311 0.18 25.99 3.10
C ASP A 311 -1.35 25.94 3.06
N PHE A 312 -1.94 26.62 2.09
CA PHE A 312 -3.35 26.48 1.74
C PHE A 312 -3.51 25.49 0.61
N TYR A 313 -4.50 24.62 0.74
CA TYR A 313 -4.95 23.72 -0.31
C TYR A 313 -6.33 24.18 -0.76
N GLY A 314 -6.49 24.36 -2.06
CA GLY A 314 -7.71 24.90 -2.60
C GLY A 314 -8.26 24.07 -3.74
N THR A 315 -9.53 24.32 -4.02
CA THR A 315 -10.21 23.95 -5.25
C THR A 315 -10.50 25.18 -6.07
N ALA A 316 -10.35 25.07 -7.38
CA ALA A 316 -10.68 26.12 -8.33
C ALA A 316 -11.33 25.51 -9.57
N VAL A 317 -12.11 26.29 -10.30
CA VAL A 317 -12.83 25.85 -11.49
C VAL A 317 -12.38 26.68 -12.68
N THR A 318 -12.06 26.01 -13.78
CA THR A 318 -11.74 26.63 -15.05
C THR A 318 -12.97 27.12 -15.79
N GLY A 319 -12.82 27.90 -16.86
CA GLY A 319 -13.94 28.38 -17.67
C GLY A 319 -14.81 27.29 -18.29
N ASP A 320 -14.27 26.12 -18.53
CA ASP A 320 -14.98 24.91 -19.00
C ASP A 320 -15.52 24.02 -17.87
N LYS A 321 -15.57 24.56 -16.63
CA LYS A 321 -16.06 23.92 -15.41
C LYS A 321 -15.25 22.71 -14.95
N THR A 322 -14.00 22.56 -15.36
CA THR A 322 -13.11 21.54 -14.82
C THR A 322 -12.63 21.94 -13.44
N GLU A 323 -12.81 21.08 -12.45
CA GLU A 323 -12.31 21.28 -11.08
C GLU A 323 -10.82 20.97 -11.01
N LEU A 324 -10.07 21.84 -10.33
CA LEU A 324 -8.65 21.73 -10.09
C LEU A 324 -8.36 21.78 -8.59
N PHE A 325 -7.39 20.98 -8.16
CA PHE A 325 -6.84 20.99 -6.81
C PHE A 325 -5.45 21.58 -6.85
N PHE A 326 -5.19 22.61 -6.02
CA PHE A 326 -3.92 23.33 -6.03
C PHE A 326 -3.39 23.61 -4.63
N ARG A 327 -2.10 23.88 -4.53
CA ARG A 327 -1.44 24.37 -3.31
C ARG A 327 -1.03 25.83 -3.49
N CYS A 328 -1.13 26.61 -2.41
CA CYS A 328 -0.76 28.00 -2.38
C CYS A 328 -0.10 28.36 -1.02
N ASP A 329 0.93 29.18 -1.03
CA ASP A 329 1.66 29.66 0.15
C ASP A 329 0.98 30.85 0.85
N ARG A 330 -0.04 31.44 0.21
CA ARG A 330 -0.84 32.56 0.75
C ARG A 330 -2.32 32.22 0.84
N ARG A 331 -3.02 32.97 1.66
CA ARG A 331 -4.48 32.89 1.72
C ARG A 331 -5.11 33.38 0.43
N VAL A 332 -6.05 32.61 -0.09
CA VAL A 332 -6.87 32.95 -1.25
C VAL A 332 -8.35 32.88 -0.87
N ALA A 333 -9.16 33.68 -1.51
CA ALA A 333 -10.60 33.77 -1.22
C ALA A 333 -11.43 33.15 -2.34
N PRO A 334 -12.61 32.54 -2.03
CA PRO A 334 -13.56 32.15 -3.06
C PRO A 334 -13.90 33.31 -3.99
N GLY A 335 -13.96 33.06 -5.30
CA GLY A 335 -14.16 34.10 -6.34
C GLY A 335 -12.86 34.71 -6.87
N GLU A 336 -11.71 34.53 -6.22
CA GLU A 336 -10.43 34.98 -6.72
C GLU A 336 -10.00 34.18 -7.97
N THR A 337 -9.58 34.91 -9.03
CA THR A 337 -9.06 34.24 -10.23
C THR A 337 -7.54 34.12 -10.13
N LEU A 338 -7.04 32.90 -10.29
CA LEU A 338 -5.61 32.56 -10.26
C LEU A 338 -5.11 32.09 -11.61
N LYS A 339 -3.83 32.37 -11.88
CA LYS A 339 -3.06 31.75 -12.94
C LYS A 339 -2.27 30.61 -12.32
N LEU A 340 -2.62 29.37 -12.67
CA LEU A 340 -2.00 28.15 -12.15
C LEU A 340 -1.03 27.55 -13.15
N GLY A 341 0.03 26.92 -12.63
CA GLY A 341 1.02 26.22 -13.43
C GLY A 341 1.74 25.15 -12.61
N ALA A 342 2.38 24.24 -13.32
CA ALA A 342 3.22 23.17 -12.76
C ALA A 342 4.53 23.08 -13.55
N ASP A 343 5.59 22.58 -12.91
CA ASP A 343 6.83 22.28 -13.60
C ASP A 343 6.66 21.09 -14.53
N ALA A 344 7.19 21.17 -15.75
CA ALA A 344 7.05 20.11 -16.77
C ALA A 344 7.55 18.73 -16.29
N GLY A 345 8.54 18.70 -15.39
CA GLY A 345 9.00 17.45 -14.77
C GLY A 345 8.04 16.84 -13.75
N ARG A 346 6.98 17.57 -13.35
CA ARG A 346 5.95 17.14 -12.39
C ARG A 346 4.59 16.90 -13.05
N VAL A 347 4.49 17.16 -14.34
CA VAL A 347 3.30 16.88 -15.16
C VAL A 347 3.51 15.56 -15.89
N LEU A 348 2.56 14.64 -15.75
CA LEU A 348 2.56 13.37 -16.48
C LEU A 348 1.48 13.42 -17.57
N ILE A 349 1.83 12.94 -18.76
CA ILE A 349 0.93 12.91 -19.92
C ILE A 349 0.80 11.45 -20.38
N TYR A 350 -0.41 10.94 -20.34
CA TYR A 350 -0.79 9.59 -20.76
C TYR A 350 -1.53 9.64 -22.08
N ALA A 351 -1.43 8.58 -22.89
CA ALA A 351 -2.36 8.39 -23.99
C ALA A 351 -3.80 8.35 -23.46
N GLY A 352 -4.72 8.94 -24.19
CA GLY A 352 -6.14 8.85 -23.86
C GLY A 352 -6.63 7.40 -23.90
N PRO A 353 -7.84 7.11 -23.36
CA PRO A 353 -8.43 5.79 -23.48
C PRO A 353 -8.49 5.43 -24.98
N GLN A 354 -7.91 4.28 -25.33
CA GLN A 354 -8.12 3.72 -26.68
C GLN A 354 -9.60 3.36 -26.77
N ALA A 355 -10.27 3.91 -27.80
CA ALA A 355 -11.65 3.65 -28.10
C ALA A 355 -11.92 2.16 -28.38
#